data_c540ff774307e1c22ab42cdb4a3faecc
#
_entry.id   c540ff774307e1c22ab42cdb4a3faecc
#
_cell.length_a   1.000
_cell.length_b   1.000
_cell.length_c   1.000
_cell.angle_alpha   90.00
_cell.angle_beta   90.00
_cell.angle_gamma   90.00
#
_symmetry.space_group_name_H-M   'P 1'
#
loop_
_entity.id
_entity.type
_entity.pdbx_description
1 polymer ?
#
loop_
_entity_poly.entity_id
_entity_poly.type
_entity_poly.pdbx_seq_one_letter_code
_entity_poly.pdbx_strand_id
1 'polypeptide(L)'
;FFTGNGRMLRDRIARAMPAWDHAMPGYHAVLGMQAFGFEEAGDYARAEAFGRRAVEMEPRDGWAQHAVAHVMEMQSRQKDGIAWMRANAEAWSKDSFLQVHNWWHLGLFHFDLGEIDEVLALYDGPIWGSRSPIALNMLDASAMLWRLHLGGHDTGGRFTALAEAWAPKADSANYAFNDAHAMMAFVGAGRTDLADRLLEAQRGAMEANGDNAAFTRDVGHPVALAIRAFGDGNYAETVRLLRPIRAIAHRFGGSHAQRDVIDLTLIEAAIRSGNAALAGALTAERYALRPDSPLSALFVKRAAALRAN
;
A
#
# COMPACT_ATOMS: atom_id res chain seq x y z
N PHE A 1 -12.11 4.80 6.28
CA PHE A 1 -10.80 4.42 5.75
C PHE A 1 -9.79 4.22 6.88
N PHE A 2 -9.45 5.25 7.64
CA PHE A 2 -8.40 5.22 8.67
C PHE A 2 -8.66 4.25 9.84
N THR A 3 -9.88 3.81 10.05
CA THR A 3 -10.28 2.83 11.06
C THR A 3 -10.52 1.43 10.48
N GLY A 4 -10.19 1.22 9.21
CA GLY A 4 -10.31 -0.07 8.52
C GLY A 4 -11.74 -0.57 8.30
N ASN A 5 -12.75 0.28 8.41
CA ASN A 5 -14.15 -0.11 8.24
C ASN A 5 -14.61 0.06 6.79
N GLY A 6 -14.20 -0.85 5.90
CA GLY A 6 -14.53 -0.82 4.46
C GLY A 6 -16.04 -0.83 4.19
N ARG A 7 -16.81 -1.61 4.97
CA ARG A 7 -18.28 -1.62 4.86
C ARG A 7 -18.86 -0.22 5.10
N MET A 8 -18.36 0.50 6.11
CA MET A 8 -18.85 1.84 6.43
C MET A 8 -18.51 2.86 5.33
N LEU A 9 -17.39 2.70 4.63
CA LEU A 9 -17.05 3.53 3.45
C LEU A 9 -18.15 3.45 2.40
N ARG A 10 -18.53 2.25 2.00
CA ARG A 10 -19.59 2.00 1.03
C ARG A 10 -20.95 2.50 1.51
N ASP A 11 -21.36 2.08 2.70
CA ASP A 11 -22.74 2.24 3.17
C ASP A 11 -23.08 3.69 3.52
N ARG A 12 -22.11 4.49 3.99
CA ARG A 12 -22.34 5.92 4.25
C ARG A 12 -22.61 6.71 2.99
N ILE A 13 -21.83 6.46 1.93
CA ILE A 13 -22.05 7.14 0.65
C ILE A 13 -23.33 6.63 -0.01
N ALA A 14 -23.58 5.31 -0.02
CA ALA A 14 -24.82 4.76 -0.54
C ALA A 14 -26.07 5.36 0.09
N ARG A 15 -26.00 5.70 1.41
CA ARG A 15 -27.09 6.37 2.11
C ARG A 15 -27.27 7.81 1.68
N ALA A 16 -26.21 8.51 1.33
CA ALA A 16 -26.24 9.90 0.87
C ALA A 16 -26.68 10.05 -0.60
N MET A 17 -26.36 9.06 -1.43
CA MET A 17 -26.59 9.09 -2.89
C MET A 17 -28.02 9.51 -3.30
N PRO A 18 -29.13 9.06 -2.66
CA PRO A 18 -30.47 9.47 -3.06
C PRO A 18 -30.78 10.97 -2.93
N ALA A 19 -29.95 11.70 -2.17
CA ALA A 19 -30.08 13.16 -2.01
C ALA A 19 -29.25 13.94 -3.04
N TRP A 20 -28.53 13.27 -3.94
CA TRP A 20 -27.68 13.87 -4.95
C TRP A 20 -28.17 13.54 -6.36
N ASP A 21 -28.04 14.48 -7.27
CA ASP A 21 -28.29 14.31 -8.69
C ASP A 21 -27.21 14.96 -9.56
N HIS A 22 -27.24 14.64 -10.84
CA HIS A 22 -26.21 15.05 -11.80
C HIS A 22 -26.08 16.57 -12.03
N ALA A 23 -27.10 17.35 -11.66
CA ALA A 23 -27.08 18.81 -11.78
C ALA A 23 -26.41 19.48 -10.56
N MET A 24 -26.20 18.75 -9.47
CA MET A 24 -25.57 19.29 -8.28
C MET A 24 -24.06 19.45 -8.45
N PRO A 25 -23.49 20.62 -8.12
CA PRO A 25 -22.04 20.80 -8.10
C PRO A 25 -21.36 19.76 -7.19
N GLY A 26 -20.30 19.11 -7.67
CA GLY A 26 -19.57 18.08 -6.91
C GLY A 26 -20.19 16.69 -6.93
N TYR A 27 -21.23 16.44 -7.72
CA TYR A 27 -21.82 15.10 -7.86
C TYR A 27 -20.78 14.04 -8.32
N HIS A 28 -19.83 14.42 -9.21
CA HIS A 28 -18.71 13.55 -9.58
C HIS A 28 -17.92 13.03 -8.37
N ALA A 29 -17.66 13.90 -7.39
CA ALA A 29 -16.90 13.52 -6.19
C ALA A 29 -17.67 12.48 -5.34
N VAL A 30 -18.99 12.60 -5.25
CA VAL A 30 -19.84 11.61 -4.57
C VAL A 30 -19.81 10.28 -5.29
N LEU A 31 -19.84 10.29 -6.63
CA LEU A 31 -19.67 9.09 -7.46
C LEU A 31 -18.29 8.44 -7.23
N GLY A 32 -17.22 9.24 -7.20
CA GLY A 32 -15.86 8.77 -6.92
C GLY A 32 -15.72 8.13 -5.53
N MET A 33 -16.31 8.77 -4.50
CA MET A 33 -16.36 8.19 -3.14
C MET A 33 -17.14 6.87 -3.10
N GLN A 34 -18.26 6.79 -3.83
CA GLN A 34 -19.05 5.55 -3.92
C GLN A 34 -18.29 4.46 -4.67
N ALA A 35 -17.57 4.82 -5.74
CA ALA A 35 -16.71 3.92 -6.50
C ALA A 35 -15.65 3.27 -5.58
N PHE A 36 -14.96 4.07 -4.79
CA PHE A 36 -13.97 3.57 -3.84
C PHE A 36 -14.60 2.68 -2.75
N GLY A 37 -15.79 3.06 -2.26
CA GLY A 37 -16.53 2.22 -1.31
C GLY A 37 -16.96 0.86 -1.88
N PHE A 38 -17.32 0.80 -3.15
CA PHE A 38 -17.60 -0.47 -3.85
C PHE A 38 -16.33 -1.30 -4.03
N GLU A 39 -15.22 -0.66 -4.41
CA GLU A 39 -13.94 -1.34 -4.58
C GLU A 39 -13.47 -2.01 -3.29
N GLU A 40 -13.42 -1.28 -2.18
CA GLU A 40 -13.05 -1.81 -0.85
C GLU A 40 -14.05 -2.88 -0.33
N ALA A 41 -15.24 -2.98 -0.93
CA ALA A 41 -16.21 -4.03 -0.66
C ALA A 41 -16.17 -5.19 -1.66
N GLY A 42 -15.26 -5.17 -2.65
CA GLY A 42 -15.08 -6.21 -3.66
C GLY A 42 -16.09 -6.17 -4.82
N ASP A 43 -16.87 -5.09 -4.95
CA ASP A 43 -17.81 -4.91 -6.05
C ASP A 43 -17.16 -4.11 -7.19
N TYR A 44 -16.21 -4.75 -7.86
CA TYR A 44 -15.37 -4.10 -8.87
C TYR A 44 -16.14 -3.61 -10.09
N ALA A 45 -17.19 -4.30 -10.50
CA ALA A 45 -17.99 -3.89 -11.67
C ALA A 45 -18.69 -2.55 -11.44
N ARG A 46 -19.33 -2.37 -10.26
CA ARG A 46 -19.94 -1.09 -9.91
C ARG A 46 -18.89 -0.03 -9.62
N ALA A 47 -17.81 -0.39 -8.95
CA ALA A 47 -16.72 0.53 -8.66
C ALA A 47 -16.14 1.15 -9.94
N GLU A 48 -15.83 0.34 -10.94
CA GLU A 48 -15.31 0.83 -12.23
C GLU A 48 -16.33 1.71 -12.97
N ALA A 49 -17.59 1.29 -13.03
CA ALA A 49 -18.64 2.06 -13.71
C ALA A 49 -18.85 3.46 -13.07
N PHE A 50 -18.92 3.53 -11.74
CA PHE A 50 -19.09 4.78 -11.02
C PHE A 50 -17.85 5.68 -11.12
N GLY A 51 -16.65 5.10 -11.00
CA GLY A 51 -15.40 5.86 -11.11
C GLY A 51 -15.18 6.44 -12.50
N ARG A 52 -15.42 5.66 -13.56
CA ARG A 52 -15.34 6.13 -14.94
C ARG A 52 -16.34 7.26 -15.21
N ARG A 53 -17.57 7.10 -14.73
CA ARG A 53 -18.59 8.14 -14.86
C ARG A 53 -18.18 9.44 -14.16
N ALA A 54 -17.58 9.36 -12.99
CA ALA A 54 -17.09 10.54 -12.27
C ALA A 54 -15.97 11.27 -13.06
N VAL A 55 -15.01 10.51 -13.63
CA VAL A 55 -13.93 11.08 -14.46
C VAL A 55 -14.45 11.67 -15.77
N GLU A 56 -15.48 11.07 -16.39
CA GLU A 56 -16.15 11.67 -17.56
C GLU A 56 -16.77 13.04 -17.24
N MET A 57 -17.31 13.22 -16.02
CA MET A 57 -17.89 14.49 -15.59
C MET A 57 -16.84 15.52 -15.19
N GLU A 58 -15.78 15.08 -14.52
CA GLU A 58 -14.67 15.94 -14.09
C GLU A 58 -13.33 15.18 -14.25
N PRO A 59 -12.62 15.41 -15.36
CA PRO A 59 -11.35 14.73 -15.63
C PRO A 59 -10.25 14.97 -14.59
N ARG A 60 -10.37 16.03 -13.77
CA ARG A 60 -9.44 16.35 -12.69
C ARG A 60 -9.79 15.63 -11.37
N ASP A 61 -10.86 14.83 -11.34
CA ASP A 61 -11.22 14.06 -10.13
C ASP A 61 -10.19 12.95 -9.88
N GLY A 62 -9.09 13.30 -9.22
CA GLY A 62 -8.02 12.38 -8.86
C GLY A 62 -8.47 11.26 -7.93
N TRP A 63 -9.55 11.45 -7.15
CA TRP A 63 -10.12 10.40 -6.31
C TRP A 63 -10.86 9.35 -7.13
N ALA A 64 -11.67 9.77 -8.10
CA ALA A 64 -12.36 8.85 -9.00
C ALA A 64 -11.38 8.11 -9.92
N GLN A 65 -10.34 8.82 -10.42
CA GLN A 65 -9.23 8.22 -11.17
C GLN A 65 -8.56 7.10 -10.36
N HIS A 66 -8.26 7.35 -9.09
CA HIS A 66 -7.69 6.43 -8.11
C HIS A 66 -8.58 5.20 -7.87
N ALA A 67 -9.89 5.39 -7.70
CA ALA A 67 -10.82 4.28 -7.45
C ALA A 67 -10.84 3.27 -8.61
N VAL A 68 -10.75 3.74 -9.86
CA VAL A 68 -10.67 2.87 -11.05
C VAL A 68 -9.31 2.17 -11.12
N ALA A 69 -8.22 2.86 -10.77
CA ALA A 69 -6.88 2.25 -10.69
C ALA A 69 -6.86 1.08 -9.69
N HIS A 70 -7.49 1.25 -8.53
CA HIS A 70 -7.64 0.18 -7.53
C HIS A 70 -8.36 -1.05 -8.10
N VAL A 71 -9.45 -0.86 -8.84
CA VAL A 71 -10.18 -1.97 -9.48
C VAL A 71 -9.25 -2.75 -10.41
N MET A 72 -8.48 -2.04 -11.25
CA MET A 72 -7.58 -2.68 -12.21
C MET A 72 -6.44 -3.41 -11.50
N GLU A 73 -5.94 -2.87 -10.40
CA GLU A 73 -4.93 -3.53 -9.58
C GLU A 73 -5.46 -4.83 -8.95
N MET A 74 -6.63 -4.77 -8.32
CA MET A 74 -7.23 -5.94 -7.67
C MET A 74 -7.61 -7.04 -8.66
N GLN A 75 -7.89 -6.67 -9.92
CA GLN A 75 -8.19 -7.61 -11.01
C GLN A 75 -6.97 -8.02 -11.83
N SER A 76 -5.76 -7.60 -11.46
CA SER A 76 -4.52 -7.88 -12.21
C SER A 76 -4.56 -7.41 -13.67
N ARG A 77 -5.19 -6.25 -13.91
CA ARG A 77 -5.32 -5.61 -15.23
C ARG A 77 -4.26 -4.52 -15.40
N GLN A 78 -2.97 -4.86 -15.23
CA GLN A 78 -1.86 -3.92 -15.16
C GLN A 78 -1.75 -3.05 -16.43
N LYS A 79 -1.86 -3.65 -17.62
CA LYS A 79 -1.78 -2.93 -18.89
C LYS A 79 -2.93 -1.93 -19.06
N ASP A 80 -4.15 -2.32 -18.68
CA ASP A 80 -5.31 -1.43 -18.68
C ASP A 80 -5.11 -0.30 -17.67
N GLY A 81 -4.56 -0.62 -16.48
CA GLY A 81 -4.22 0.35 -15.45
C GLY A 81 -3.20 1.39 -15.92
N ILE A 82 -2.13 0.94 -16.58
CA ILE A 82 -1.13 1.85 -17.18
C ILE A 82 -1.79 2.75 -18.23
N ALA A 83 -2.58 2.18 -19.14
CA ALA A 83 -3.28 2.95 -20.16
C ALA A 83 -4.25 3.96 -19.54
N TRP A 84 -5.04 3.55 -18.51
CA TRP A 84 -5.96 4.40 -17.78
C TRP A 84 -5.27 5.59 -17.10
N MET A 85 -4.16 5.33 -16.39
CA MET A 85 -3.44 6.37 -15.66
C MET A 85 -2.76 7.34 -16.62
N ARG A 86 -2.14 6.84 -17.69
CA ARG A 86 -1.42 7.71 -18.67
C ARG A 86 -2.35 8.53 -19.55
N ALA A 87 -3.53 8.04 -19.91
CA ALA A 87 -4.46 8.73 -20.80
C ALA A 87 -4.92 10.10 -20.29
N ASN A 88 -4.97 10.32 -18.97
CA ASN A 88 -5.48 11.55 -18.35
C ASN A 88 -4.53 12.15 -17.31
N ALA A 89 -3.23 11.81 -17.40
CA ALA A 89 -2.23 12.17 -16.39
C ALA A 89 -2.14 13.68 -16.15
N GLU A 90 -2.22 14.51 -17.20
CA GLU A 90 -2.16 15.95 -17.07
C GLU A 90 -3.34 16.56 -16.30
N ALA A 91 -4.51 15.94 -16.35
CA ALA A 91 -5.69 16.42 -15.64
C ALA A 91 -5.66 16.03 -14.15
N TRP A 92 -5.52 14.75 -13.83
CA TRP A 92 -5.59 14.28 -12.45
C TRP A 92 -4.33 14.56 -11.63
N SER A 93 -3.19 14.87 -12.26
CA SER A 93 -1.94 15.15 -11.55
C SER A 93 -1.75 16.62 -11.16
N LYS A 94 -2.64 17.51 -11.59
CA LYS A 94 -2.57 18.93 -11.22
C LYS A 94 -3.51 19.21 -10.05
N ASP A 95 -3.00 19.90 -9.04
CA ASP A 95 -3.78 20.40 -7.89
C ASP A 95 -4.59 19.32 -7.12
N SER A 96 -4.16 18.07 -7.22
CA SER A 96 -4.80 16.94 -6.54
C SER A 96 -3.98 16.50 -5.33
N PHE A 97 -4.63 16.35 -4.16
CA PHE A 97 -3.97 15.81 -2.97
C PHE A 97 -3.55 14.34 -3.14
N LEU A 98 -4.15 13.62 -4.09
CA LEU A 98 -3.78 12.25 -4.47
C LEU A 98 -2.77 12.19 -5.64
N GLN A 99 -2.21 13.32 -6.07
CA GLN A 99 -1.28 13.35 -7.20
C GLN A 99 -0.18 12.29 -7.05
N VAL A 100 0.58 12.34 -5.96
CA VAL A 100 1.68 11.39 -5.71
C VAL A 100 1.16 9.97 -5.61
N HIS A 101 0.04 9.76 -4.92
CA HIS A 101 -0.57 8.46 -4.73
C HIS A 101 -1.04 7.83 -6.03
N ASN A 102 -1.58 8.61 -6.96
CA ASN A 102 -1.95 8.13 -8.29
C ASN A 102 -0.72 7.72 -9.11
N TRP A 103 0.39 8.47 -9.05
CA TRP A 103 1.66 8.05 -9.65
C TRP A 103 2.22 6.79 -9.01
N TRP A 104 2.02 6.61 -7.71
CA TRP A 104 2.40 5.40 -7.02
C TRP A 104 1.61 4.18 -7.53
N HIS A 105 0.29 4.29 -7.79
CA HIS A 105 -0.48 3.22 -8.43
C HIS A 105 0.04 2.87 -9.82
N LEU A 106 0.41 3.87 -10.62
CA LEU A 106 1.08 3.59 -11.90
C LEU A 106 2.38 2.80 -11.68
N GLY A 107 3.16 3.17 -10.66
CA GLY A 107 4.36 2.42 -10.25
C GLY A 107 4.06 0.99 -9.82
N LEU A 108 2.93 0.72 -9.15
CA LEU A 108 2.53 -0.65 -8.78
C LEU A 108 2.23 -1.52 -10.00
N PHE A 109 1.59 -0.97 -11.03
CA PHE A 109 1.36 -1.71 -12.27
C PHE A 109 2.66 -2.10 -12.96
N HIS A 110 3.62 -1.17 -13.08
CA HIS A 110 4.94 -1.45 -13.62
C HIS A 110 5.73 -2.44 -12.74
N PHE A 111 5.62 -2.33 -11.41
CA PHE A 111 6.25 -3.26 -10.48
C PHE A 111 5.74 -4.70 -10.65
N ASP A 112 4.43 -4.89 -10.77
CA ASP A 112 3.84 -6.21 -10.97
C ASP A 112 4.25 -6.84 -12.32
N LEU A 113 4.48 -6.02 -13.36
CA LEU A 113 5.01 -6.46 -14.65
C LEU A 113 6.53 -6.71 -14.64
N GLY A 114 7.24 -6.32 -13.57
CA GLY A 114 8.70 -6.43 -13.48
C GLY A 114 9.45 -5.34 -14.24
N GLU A 115 8.81 -4.24 -14.61
CA GLU A 115 9.38 -3.11 -15.35
C GLU A 115 10.06 -2.13 -14.37
N ILE A 116 11.15 -2.59 -13.74
CA ILE A 116 11.79 -1.93 -12.60
C ILE A 116 12.37 -0.55 -12.94
N ASP A 117 12.91 -0.38 -14.15
CA ASP A 117 13.45 0.92 -14.58
C ASP A 117 12.35 1.99 -14.62
N GLU A 118 11.14 1.65 -15.07
CA GLU A 118 9.98 2.54 -15.03
C GLU A 118 9.56 2.87 -13.59
N VAL A 119 9.59 1.87 -12.70
CA VAL A 119 9.29 2.10 -11.27
C VAL A 119 10.27 3.08 -10.66
N LEU A 120 11.58 2.94 -10.95
CA LEU A 120 12.61 3.85 -10.45
C LEU A 120 12.48 5.25 -11.06
N ALA A 121 12.15 5.36 -12.34
CA ALA A 121 11.91 6.64 -13.00
C ALA A 121 10.70 7.37 -12.39
N LEU A 122 9.60 6.65 -12.12
CA LEU A 122 8.43 7.20 -11.43
C LEU A 122 8.76 7.60 -9.99
N TYR A 123 9.57 6.81 -9.29
CA TYR A 123 10.00 7.13 -7.94
C TYR A 123 10.83 8.42 -7.90
N ASP A 124 11.85 8.53 -8.74
CA ASP A 124 12.75 9.69 -8.80
C ASP A 124 12.08 10.93 -9.40
N GLY A 125 10.98 10.76 -10.11
CA GLY A 125 10.17 11.81 -10.70
C GLY A 125 8.96 12.18 -9.81
N PRO A 126 7.74 11.80 -10.24
CA PRO A 126 6.52 12.31 -9.63
C PRO A 126 6.21 11.76 -8.24
N ILE A 127 6.77 10.60 -7.82
CA ILE A 127 6.47 10.02 -6.50
C ILE A 127 7.30 10.72 -5.41
N TRP A 128 8.65 10.76 -5.55
CA TRP A 128 9.52 11.26 -4.50
C TRP A 128 10.61 12.25 -4.97
N GLY A 129 10.61 12.67 -6.25
CA GLY A 129 11.61 13.59 -6.79
C GLY A 129 11.61 14.95 -6.08
N SER A 130 10.45 15.44 -5.66
CA SER A 130 10.31 16.69 -4.91
C SER A 130 10.71 16.57 -3.42
N ARG A 131 10.95 15.37 -2.91
CA ARG A 131 11.25 15.07 -1.49
C ARG A 131 10.25 15.70 -0.51
N SER A 132 8.97 15.63 -0.85
CA SER A 132 7.88 16.21 -0.06
C SER A 132 7.87 15.69 1.38
N PRO A 133 7.78 16.56 2.42
CA PRO A 133 7.71 16.16 3.82
C PRO A 133 6.30 15.74 4.26
N ILE A 134 5.34 15.71 3.33
CA ILE A 134 3.96 15.31 3.60
C ILE A 134 3.94 13.81 3.89
N ALA A 135 3.36 13.40 5.02
CA ALA A 135 3.35 12.00 5.47
C ALA A 135 2.75 11.05 4.42
N LEU A 136 1.68 11.44 3.72
CA LEU A 136 1.07 10.65 2.65
C LEU A 136 2.07 10.34 1.52
N ASN A 137 2.85 11.34 1.09
CA ASN A 137 3.83 11.18 0.02
C ASN A 137 5.02 10.32 0.47
N MET A 138 5.48 10.52 1.70
CA MET A 138 6.54 9.69 2.30
C MET A 138 6.11 8.24 2.48
N LEU A 139 4.83 8.01 2.78
CA LEU A 139 4.23 6.67 2.91
C LEU A 139 4.32 5.92 1.57
N ASP A 140 3.87 6.53 0.47
CA ASP A 140 3.90 5.94 -0.86
C ASP A 140 5.33 5.65 -1.31
N ALA A 141 6.26 6.59 -1.04
CA ALA A 141 7.68 6.40 -1.31
C ALA A 141 8.27 5.22 -0.51
N SER A 142 7.94 5.10 0.79
CA SER A 142 8.39 3.99 1.65
C SER A 142 7.88 2.65 1.14
N ALA A 143 6.58 2.59 0.82
CA ALA A 143 5.92 1.38 0.33
C ALA A 143 6.51 0.91 -1.01
N MET A 144 6.88 1.83 -1.90
CA MET A 144 7.50 1.50 -3.18
C MET A 144 8.93 0.97 -3.00
N LEU A 145 9.77 1.69 -2.24
CA LEU A 145 11.14 1.23 -1.98
C LEU A 145 11.18 -0.11 -1.25
N TRP A 146 10.25 -0.34 -0.32
CA TRP A 146 10.18 -1.60 0.40
C TRP A 146 9.84 -2.76 -0.52
N ARG A 147 8.91 -2.57 -1.47
CA ARG A 147 8.61 -3.57 -2.51
C ARG A 147 9.82 -3.89 -3.38
N LEU A 148 10.56 -2.87 -3.80
CA LEU A 148 11.81 -3.05 -4.55
C LEU A 148 12.85 -3.84 -3.72
N HIS A 149 13.01 -3.49 -2.44
CA HIS A 149 13.91 -4.18 -1.51
C HIS A 149 13.52 -5.65 -1.30
N LEU A 150 12.24 -5.95 -1.12
CA LEU A 150 11.73 -7.33 -1.05
C LEU A 150 12.08 -8.12 -2.32
N GLY A 151 11.94 -7.50 -3.50
CA GLY A 151 12.32 -8.08 -4.79
C GLY A 151 13.82 -8.25 -5.00
N GLY A 152 14.66 -7.72 -4.11
CA GLY A 152 16.12 -7.76 -4.25
C GLY A 152 16.66 -6.75 -5.27
N HIS A 153 15.89 -5.76 -5.64
CA HIS A 153 16.31 -4.71 -6.57
C HIS A 153 17.18 -3.66 -5.87
N ASP A 154 18.17 -3.13 -6.59
CA ASP A 154 19.02 -2.06 -6.09
C ASP A 154 18.21 -0.76 -5.98
N THR A 155 18.11 -0.24 -4.76
CA THR A 155 17.44 1.02 -4.46
C THR A 155 18.43 2.20 -4.36
N GLY A 156 19.73 1.95 -4.49
CA GLY A 156 20.77 2.97 -4.30
C GLY A 156 20.65 3.66 -2.94
N GLY A 157 20.93 4.96 -2.93
CA GLY A 157 20.83 5.81 -1.71
C GLY A 157 19.42 6.31 -1.38
N ARG A 158 18.35 5.82 -2.04
CA ARG A 158 16.99 6.38 -1.93
C ARG A 158 16.41 6.24 -0.52
N PHE A 159 16.65 5.11 0.15
CA PHE A 159 16.24 4.92 1.54
C PHE A 159 16.86 5.92 2.51
N THR A 160 18.13 6.31 2.31
CA THR A 160 18.80 7.28 3.18
C THR A 160 18.07 8.62 3.19
N ALA A 161 17.79 9.18 2.00
CA ALA A 161 17.06 10.44 1.89
C ALA A 161 15.63 10.37 2.48
N LEU A 162 14.96 9.23 2.30
CA LEU A 162 13.61 9.02 2.83
C LEU A 162 13.60 8.86 4.35
N ALA A 163 14.59 8.16 4.92
CA ALA A 163 14.75 8.03 6.37
C ALA A 163 15.04 9.39 7.04
N GLU A 164 15.82 10.25 6.38
CA GLU A 164 16.06 11.63 6.86
C GLU A 164 14.75 12.44 6.88
N ALA A 165 13.88 12.29 5.87
CA ALA A 165 12.59 12.95 5.83
C ALA A 165 11.64 12.45 6.94
N TRP A 166 11.68 11.16 7.28
CA TRP A 166 10.89 10.57 8.37
C TRP A 166 11.48 10.86 9.77
N ALA A 167 12.78 11.14 9.91
CA ALA A 167 13.45 11.27 11.19
C ALA A 167 12.78 12.25 12.18
N PRO A 168 12.25 13.43 11.77
CA PRO A 168 11.52 14.33 12.67
C PRO A 168 10.23 13.75 13.26
N LYS A 169 9.73 12.64 12.70
CA LYS A 169 8.48 11.99 13.12
C LYS A 169 8.73 10.67 13.88
N ALA A 170 9.98 10.27 14.09
CA ALA A 170 10.32 9.00 14.71
C ALA A 170 9.73 8.81 16.12
N ASP A 171 9.55 9.88 16.88
CA ASP A 171 9.02 9.84 18.23
C ASP A 171 7.50 10.15 18.30
N SER A 172 6.84 10.29 17.16
CA SER A 172 5.45 10.79 17.15
C SER A 172 4.41 9.73 17.48
N ALA A 173 4.54 8.51 16.92
CA ALA A 173 3.61 7.39 17.07
C ALA A 173 2.11 7.78 16.99
N ASN A 174 1.80 8.76 16.12
CA ASN A 174 0.46 9.37 16.04
C ASN A 174 -0.53 8.52 15.22
N TYR A 175 -0.02 7.69 14.32
CA TYR A 175 -0.82 6.83 13.47
C TYR A 175 -0.02 5.60 13.07
N ALA A 176 -0.43 4.45 13.56
CA ALA A 176 0.26 3.18 13.41
C ALA A 176 0.60 2.78 11.97
N PHE A 177 -0.24 3.18 11.01
CA PHE A 177 0.00 2.93 9.59
C PHE A 177 1.20 3.73 9.06
N ASN A 178 1.32 5.01 9.44
CA ASN A 178 2.48 5.84 9.09
C ASN A 178 3.76 5.29 9.71
N ASP A 179 3.68 4.83 10.97
CA ASP A 179 4.84 4.27 11.69
C ASP A 179 5.42 3.05 10.99
N ALA A 180 4.55 2.16 10.47
CA ALA A 180 4.99 1.00 9.69
C ALA A 180 5.79 1.41 8.45
N HIS A 181 5.38 2.47 7.75
CA HIS A 181 6.08 2.97 6.57
C HIS A 181 7.38 3.72 6.91
N ALA A 182 7.39 4.46 8.03
CA ALA A 182 8.63 5.04 8.56
C ALA A 182 9.65 3.94 8.94
N MET A 183 9.18 2.85 9.55
CA MET A 183 10.02 1.69 9.85
C MET A 183 10.65 1.08 8.60
N MET A 184 9.90 0.94 7.49
CA MET A 184 10.45 0.49 6.21
C MET A 184 11.62 1.38 5.74
N ALA A 185 11.45 2.70 5.86
CA ALA A 185 12.49 3.66 5.48
C ALA A 185 13.73 3.56 6.40
N PHE A 186 13.53 3.47 7.71
CA PHE A 186 14.63 3.37 8.68
C PHE A 186 15.42 2.08 8.51
N VAL A 187 14.74 0.96 8.38
CA VAL A 187 15.37 -0.36 8.16
C VAL A 187 16.10 -0.40 6.83
N GLY A 188 15.47 0.06 5.75
CA GLY A 188 16.10 0.10 4.44
C GLY A 188 17.33 1.01 4.36
N ALA A 189 17.40 2.06 5.20
CA ALA A 189 18.54 2.96 5.33
C ALA A 189 19.59 2.48 6.36
N GLY A 190 19.37 1.39 7.10
CA GLY A 190 20.23 0.95 8.19
C GLY A 190 20.22 1.88 9.41
N ARG A 191 19.19 2.75 9.56
CA ARG A 191 19.05 3.70 10.66
C ARG A 191 18.39 3.02 11.87
N THR A 192 19.17 2.17 12.52
CA THR A 192 18.75 1.43 13.73
C THR A 192 18.37 2.35 14.89
N ASP A 193 19.05 3.47 15.01
CA ASP A 193 18.75 4.53 15.99
C ASP A 193 17.31 5.08 15.84
N LEU A 194 16.88 5.36 14.63
CA LEU A 194 15.53 5.85 14.35
C LEU A 194 14.47 4.74 14.51
N ALA A 195 14.80 3.52 14.11
CA ALA A 195 13.95 2.36 14.30
C ALA A 195 13.68 2.09 15.80
N ASP A 196 14.71 2.16 16.64
CA ASP A 196 14.59 1.96 18.08
C ASP A 196 13.75 3.07 18.75
N ARG A 197 13.96 4.33 18.34
CA ARG A 197 13.15 5.47 18.80
C ARG A 197 11.67 5.28 18.46
N LEU A 198 11.36 4.85 17.22
CA LEU A 198 9.99 4.60 16.79
C LEU A 198 9.33 3.48 17.60
N LEU A 199 10.04 2.38 17.86
CA LEU A 199 9.51 1.29 18.67
C LEU A 199 9.24 1.71 20.12
N GLU A 200 10.09 2.57 20.69
CA GLU A 200 9.87 3.14 22.03
C GLU A 200 8.65 4.07 22.06
N ALA A 201 8.52 4.96 21.06
CA ALA A 201 7.35 5.82 20.94
C ALA A 201 6.04 5.01 20.81
N GLN A 202 6.07 3.90 20.06
CA GLN A 202 4.92 3.01 19.93
C GLN A 202 4.56 2.34 21.27
N ARG A 203 5.54 1.95 22.10
CA ARG A 203 5.26 1.40 23.45
C ARG A 203 4.48 2.40 24.29
N GLY A 204 4.91 3.67 24.30
CA GLY A 204 4.16 4.73 24.98
C GLY A 204 2.77 4.95 24.40
N ALA A 205 2.63 4.92 23.06
CA ALA A 205 1.33 5.08 22.40
C ALA A 205 0.35 3.95 22.74
N MET A 206 0.82 2.72 22.94
CA MET A 206 -0.02 1.57 23.31
C MET A 206 -0.63 1.67 24.72
N GLU A 207 -0.03 2.46 25.61
CA GLU A 207 -0.54 2.70 26.98
C GLU A 207 -1.65 3.76 27.00
N ALA A 208 -1.78 4.56 25.93
CA ALA A 208 -2.79 5.59 25.82
C ALA A 208 -4.20 4.99 25.60
N ASN A 209 -5.21 5.83 25.72
CA ASN A 209 -6.58 5.49 25.36
C ASN A 209 -6.90 5.94 23.93
N GLY A 210 -7.78 5.19 23.25
CA GLY A 210 -8.29 5.54 21.93
C GLY A 210 -7.89 4.59 20.81
N ASP A 211 -8.37 4.88 19.61
CA ASP A 211 -8.27 4.01 18.47
C ASP A 211 -6.82 3.74 18.05
N ASN A 212 -5.97 4.79 18.04
CA ASN A 212 -4.58 4.63 17.65
C ASN A 212 -3.79 3.72 18.61
N ALA A 213 -4.07 3.77 19.91
CA ALA A 213 -3.46 2.87 20.89
C ALA A 213 -3.80 1.39 20.58
N ALA A 214 -5.07 1.12 20.25
CA ALA A 214 -5.52 -0.22 19.83
C ALA A 214 -4.88 -0.63 18.49
N PHE A 215 -4.86 0.26 17.49
CA PHE A 215 -4.25 -0.02 16.18
C PHE A 215 -2.74 -0.27 16.29
N THR A 216 -2.06 0.51 17.13
CA THR A 216 -0.63 0.32 17.39
C THR A 216 -0.38 -1.02 18.05
N ARG A 217 -1.13 -1.37 19.11
CA ARG A 217 -0.97 -2.63 19.84
C ARG A 217 -1.28 -3.85 18.98
N ASP A 218 -2.42 -3.82 18.28
CA ASP A 218 -2.95 -5.01 17.61
C ASP A 218 -2.26 -5.26 16.26
N VAL A 219 -1.80 -4.21 15.56
CA VAL A 219 -1.28 -4.30 14.20
C VAL A 219 0.05 -3.57 14.04
N GLY A 220 0.12 -2.27 14.37
CA GLY A 220 1.24 -1.41 14.00
C GLY A 220 2.57 -1.83 14.61
N HIS A 221 2.60 -2.10 15.92
CA HIS A 221 3.81 -2.51 16.61
C HIS A 221 4.30 -3.90 16.17
N PRO A 222 3.45 -4.94 16.03
CA PRO A 222 3.84 -6.20 15.41
C PRO A 222 4.39 -6.04 13.98
N VAL A 223 3.80 -5.16 13.14
CA VAL A 223 4.31 -4.88 11.79
C VAL A 223 5.68 -4.21 11.85
N ALA A 224 5.86 -3.19 12.69
CA ALA A 224 7.15 -2.51 12.84
C ALA A 224 8.25 -3.47 13.30
N LEU A 225 7.97 -4.32 14.30
CA LEU A 225 8.90 -5.37 14.74
C LEU A 225 9.22 -6.36 13.62
N ALA A 226 8.23 -6.74 12.82
CA ALA A 226 8.42 -7.67 11.71
C ALA A 226 9.30 -7.08 10.60
N ILE A 227 9.11 -5.81 10.25
CA ILE A 227 9.95 -5.09 9.28
C ILE A 227 11.39 -5.01 9.81
N ARG A 228 11.57 -4.71 11.10
CA ARG A 228 12.89 -4.71 11.74
C ARG A 228 13.54 -6.10 11.66
N ALA A 229 12.83 -7.15 12.08
CA ALA A 229 13.33 -8.52 12.02
C ALA A 229 13.70 -8.94 10.59
N PHE A 230 12.93 -8.51 9.59
CA PHE A 230 13.24 -8.75 8.18
C PHE A 230 14.56 -8.10 7.78
N GLY A 231 14.79 -6.84 8.15
CA GLY A 231 16.04 -6.13 7.89
C GLY A 231 17.26 -6.77 8.57
N ASP A 232 17.06 -7.33 9.76
CA ASP A 232 18.09 -8.06 10.51
C ASP A 232 18.34 -9.50 9.97
N GLY A 233 17.62 -9.91 8.91
CA GLY A 233 17.71 -11.26 8.34
C GLY A 233 16.99 -12.34 9.16
N ASN A 234 16.27 -11.96 10.21
CA ASN A 234 15.50 -12.88 11.05
C ASN A 234 14.11 -13.15 10.45
N TYR A 235 14.10 -13.84 9.31
CA TYR A 235 12.89 -14.11 8.54
C TYR A 235 11.89 -15.00 9.29
N ALA A 236 12.37 -15.91 10.15
CA ALA A 236 11.49 -16.74 10.97
C ALA A 236 10.68 -15.89 11.96
N GLU A 237 11.30 -14.89 12.57
CA GLU A 237 10.63 -13.94 13.47
C GLU A 237 9.64 -13.05 12.70
N THR A 238 10.02 -12.58 11.49
CA THR A 238 9.08 -11.85 10.61
C THR A 238 7.82 -12.67 10.35
N VAL A 239 7.96 -13.96 10.01
CA VAL A 239 6.82 -14.88 9.81
C VAL A 239 5.99 -14.99 11.08
N ARG A 240 6.62 -15.19 12.23
CA ARG A 240 5.93 -15.33 13.53
C ARG A 240 5.08 -14.10 13.86
N LEU A 241 5.58 -12.91 13.56
CA LEU A 241 4.92 -11.64 13.86
C LEU A 241 3.80 -11.32 12.86
N LEU A 242 4.00 -11.54 11.55
CA LEU A 242 3.03 -11.12 10.53
C LEU A 242 1.87 -12.12 10.35
N ARG A 243 2.12 -13.41 10.49
CA ARG A 243 1.11 -14.44 10.22
C ARG A 243 -0.20 -14.24 11.00
N PRO A 244 -0.20 -13.97 12.33
CA PRO A 244 -1.44 -13.82 13.09
C PRO A 244 -2.20 -12.53 12.81
N ILE A 245 -1.53 -11.49 12.29
CA ILE A 245 -2.16 -10.17 12.07
C ILE A 245 -2.78 -10.00 10.68
N ARG A 246 -2.54 -10.90 9.73
CA ARG A 246 -3.07 -10.78 8.34
C ARG A 246 -4.57 -10.52 8.31
N ALA A 247 -5.35 -11.29 9.08
CA ALA A 247 -6.81 -11.17 9.11
C ALA A 247 -7.32 -9.85 9.71
N ILE A 248 -6.51 -9.19 10.52
CA ILE A 248 -6.86 -7.95 11.23
C ILE A 248 -6.08 -6.72 10.74
N ALA A 249 -5.20 -6.87 9.76
CA ALA A 249 -4.35 -5.79 9.26
C ALA A 249 -5.14 -4.56 8.81
N HIS A 250 -6.38 -4.74 8.33
CA HIS A 250 -7.26 -3.63 7.96
C HIS A 250 -7.54 -2.66 9.12
N ARG A 251 -7.42 -3.09 10.39
CA ARG A 251 -7.77 -2.29 11.57
C ARG A 251 -6.91 -1.04 11.74
N PHE A 252 -5.67 -1.03 11.24
CA PHE A 252 -4.83 0.17 11.31
C PHE A 252 -4.95 1.09 10.07
N GLY A 253 -5.94 0.85 9.21
CA GLY A 253 -6.21 1.65 8.01
C GLY A 253 -5.47 1.18 6.77
N GLY A 254 -5.38 2.06 5.78
CA GLY A 254 -4.85 1.77 4.46
C GLY A 254 -5.87 1.06 3.56
N SER A 255 -5.61 1.08 2.25
CA SER A 255 -6.37 0.34 1.24
C SER A 255 -5.84 -1.09 1.07
N HIS A 256 -6.55 -1.91 0.32
CA HIS A 256 -6.06 -3.25 -0.06
C HIS A 256 -4.68 -3.18 -0.74
N ALA A 257 -4.48 -2.26 -1.68
CA ALA A 257 -3.21 -2.03 -2.37
C ALA A 257 -2.07 -1.68 -1.42
N GLN A 258 -2.35 -0.81 -0.44
CA GLN A 258 -1.36 -0.38 0.53
C GLN A 258 -1.00 -1.51 1.51
N ARG A 259 -1.99 -2.25 2.02
CA ARG A 259 -1.78 -3.36 2.96
C ARG A 259 -1.10 -4.58 2.33
N ASP A 260 -1.17 -4.73 1.02
CA ASP A 260 -0.52 -5.83 0.29
C ASP A 260 0.99 -5.95 0.60
N VAL A 261 1.64 -4.87 1.00
CA VAL A 261 3.05 -4.89 1.43
C VAL A 261 3.30 -5.80 2.63
N ILE A 262 2.31 -6.01 3.48
CA ILE A 262 2.39 -6.94 4.63
C ILE A 262 2.45 -8.37 4.13
N ASP A 263 1.56 -8.74 3.21
CA ASP A 263 1.54 -10.07 2.60
C ASP A 263 2.80 -10.34 1.75
N LEU A 264 3.28 -9.35 1.00
CA LEU A 264 4.53 -9.44 0.26
C LEU A 264 5.73 -9.68 1.19
N THR A 265 5.80 -8.96 2.33
CA THR A 265 6.85 -9.14 3.33
C THR A 265 6.79 -10.54 3.95
N LEU A 266 5.59 -11.03 4.26
CA LEU A 266 5.40 -12.38 4.83
C LEU A 266 5.78 -13.48 3.83
N ILE A 267 5.37 -13.35 2.56
CA ILE A 267 5.73 -14.31 1.50
C ILE A 267 7.24 -14.36 1.34
N GLU A 268 7.89 -13.20 1.24
CA GLU A 268 9.33 -13.11 1.07
C GLU A 268 10.08 -13.67 2.28
N ALA A 269 9.61 -13.38 3.50
CA ALA A 269 10.18 -13.95 4.71
C ALA A 269 10.02 -15.49 4.76
N ALA A 270 8.86 -16.03 4.35
CA ALA A 270 8.63 -17.47 4.29
C ALA A 270 9.58 -18.15 3.26
N ILE A 271 9.81 -17.52 2.12
CA ILE A 271 10.75 -17.99 1.10
C ILE A 271 12.19 -17.95 1.64
N ARG A 272 12.64 -16.82 2.19
CA ARG A 272 14.01 -16.63 2.68
C ARG A 272 14.33 -17.47 3.92
N SER A 273 13.32 -17.79 4.74
CA SER A 273 13.50 -18.72 5.87
C SER A 273 13.55 -20.19 5.48
N GLY A 274 13.37 -20.52 4.19
CA GLY A 274 13.30 -21.90 3.71
C GLY A 274 12.04 -22.67 4.13
N ASN A 275 10.99 -21.98 4.61
CA ASN A 275 9.73 -22.60 5.03
C ASN A 275 8.87 -22.96 3.80
N ALA A 276 9.24 -24.06 3.11
CA ALA A 276 8.61 -24.47 1.86
C ALA A 276 7.09 -24.71 1.98
N ALA A 277 6.63 -25.23 3.12
CA ALA A 277 5.21 -25.48 3.34
C ALA A 277 4.42 -24.17 3.41
N LEU A 278 4.87 -23.21 4.22
CA LEU A 278 4.22 -21.92 4.36
C LEU A 278 4.34 -21.07 3.10
N ALA A 279 5.54 -21.02 2.49
CA ALA A 279 5.74 -20.30 1.23
C ALA A 279 4.82 -20.84 0.13
N GLY A 280 4.68 -22.16 0.01
CA GLY A 280 3.76 -22.79 -0.93
C GLY A 280 2.29 -22.43 -0.68
N ALA A 281 1.84 -22.40 0.57
CA ALA A 281 0.47 -22.02 0.93
C ALA A 281 0.19 -20.55 0.61
N LEU A 282 1.04 -19.62 1.07
CA LEU A 282 0.86 -18.19 0.87
C LEU A 282 0.88 -17.78 -0.62
N THR A 283 1.79 -18.38 -1.39
CA THR A 283 1.87 -18.09 -2.82
C THR A 283 0.70 -18.68 -3.60
N ALA A 284 0.16 -19.82 -3.19
CA ALA A 284 -1.07 -20.38 -3.77
C ALA A 284 -2.30 -19.50 -3.49
N GLU A 285 -2.45 -19.01 -2.25
CA GLU A 285 -3.50 -18.04 -1.88
C GLU A 285 -3.42 -16.78 -2.75
N ARG A 286 -2.21 -16.17 -2.84
CA ARG A 286 -2.00 -14.97 -3.66
C ARG A 286 -2.32 -15.23 -5.14
N TYR A 287 -1.86 -16.35 -5.70
CA TYR A 287 -2.11 -16.70 -7.09
C TYR A 287 -3.60 -16.92 -7.37
N ALA A 288 -4.33 -17.52 -6.42
CA ALA A 288 -5.78 -17.69 -6.54
C ALA A 288 -6.54 -16.34 -6.58
N LEU A 289 -6.05 -15.33 -5.85
CA LEU A 289 -6.63 -13.99 -5.85
C LEU A 289 -6.19 -13.14 -7.05
N ARG A 290 -4.99 -13.38 -7.58
CA ARG A 290 -4.35 -12.59 -8.65
C ARG A 290 -3.70 -13.51 -9.69
N PRO A 291 -4.51 -14.30 -10.45
CA PRO A 291 -3.99 -15.34 -11.35
C PRO A 291 -3.22 -14.75 -12.55
N ASP A 292 -3.56 -13.54 -12.98
CA ASP A 292 -2.94 -12.88 -14.12
C ASP A 292 -1.74 -11.97 -13.73
N SER A 293 -1.33 -12.00 -12.44
CA SER A 293 -0.18 -11.23 -11.95
C SER A 293 1.14 -11.97 -12.22
N PRO A 294 2.07 -11.39 -13.03
CA PRO A 294 3.41 -11.93 -13.23
C PRO A 294 4.19 -12.09 -11.92
N LEU A 295 4.02 -11.14 -10.97
CA LEU A 295 4.63 -11.21 -9.65
C LEU A 295 4.11 -12.40 -8.85
N SER A 296 2.80 -12.68 -8.88
CA SER A 296 2.21 -13.86 -8.22
C SER A 296 2.77 -15.16 -8.81
N ALA A 297 2.88 -15.25 -10.14
CA ALA A 297 3.47 -16.40 -10.81
C ALA A 297 4.97 -16.60 -10.44
N LEU A 298 5.71 -15.50 -10.32
CA LEU A 298 7.11 -15.52 -9.86
C LEU A 298 7.24 -16.09 -8.44
N PHE A 299 6.37 -15.67 -7.51
CA PHE A 299 6.37 -16.19 -6.14
C PHE A 299 6.05 -17.69 -6.10
N VAL A 300 5.08 -18.17 -6.88
CA VAL A 300 4.78 -19.62 -6.98
C VAL A 300 6.01 -20.40 -7.45
N LYS A 301 6.69 -19.91 -8.49
CA LYS A 301 7.93 -20.53 -9.00
C LYS A 301 9.03 -20.58 -7.93
N ARG A 302 9.24 -19.49 -7.20
CA ARG A 302 10.26 -19.42 -6.14
C ARG A 302 9.94 -20.34 -4.96
N ALA A 303 8.67 -20.39 -4.53
CA ALA A 303 8.24 -21.31 -3.48
C ALA A 303 8.36 -22.80 -3.87
N ALA A 304 8.08 -23.12 -5.14
CA ALA A 304 8.25 -24.50 -5.65
C ALA A 304 9.72 -24.93 -5.63
N ALA A 305 10.65 -24.02 -5.94
CA ALA A 305 12.10 -24.32 -5.91
C ALA A 305 12.61 -24.73 -4.51
N LEU A 306 11.97 -24.25 -3.43
CA LEU A 306 12.34 -24.66 -2.07
C LEU A 306 12.01 -26.13 -1.75
N ARG A 307 11.11 -26.75 -2.49
CA ARG A 307 10.73 -28.17 -2.30
C ARG A 307 11.61 -29.13 -3.09
N ALA A 308 12.37 -28.60 -4.04
CA ALA A 308 13.24 -29.39 -4.90
C ALA A 308 14.66 -29.52 -4.34
N ASN A 309 15.00 -28.72 -3.34
CA ASN A 309 16.25 -28.76 -2.58
C ASN A 309 16.03 -29.43 -1.21
#